data_716289ea99bd073d21a2249c25dabf75
#
_entry.id   716289ea99bd073d21a2249c25dabf75
#
_cell.length_a   1.000
_cell.length_b   1.000
_cell.length_c   1.000
_cell.angle_alpha   90.00
_cell.angle_beta   90.00
_cell.angle_gamma   90.00
#
_symmetry.space_group_name_H-M   'P 1'
#
loop_
_entity.id
_entity.type
_entity.pdbx_description
1 polymer ?
#
loop_
_entity_poly.entity_id
_entity_poly.type
_entity_poly.pdbx_seq_one_letter_code
_entity_poly.pdbx_strand_id
1 'polypeptide(L)'
;MKKEYVKSGRINQKLETRNKILTSAQYFINKGLEFTLEDVAKKSGISRATIYRYYSKIEILANEAGLDINTESPENIIENLKEKNIEEIILGIQNYYNTLAIDHESAFRKYLCTVLASNSSEIKRGARRKKTLQLAFENTSIDKKEKKKLVNLLTILMGIEPLIVTKDVSGLNNNQSMEILKWGIQLILKGYFESEKK
;
A
#
# COMPACT_ATOMS: atom_id res chain seq x y z
N MET A 1 -23.67 3.34 -16.32
CA MET A 1 -23.38 1.92 -15.99
C MET A 1 -22.27 1.28 -16.83
N LYS A 2 -22.31 1.22 -18.18
CA LYS A 2 -21.22 0.59 -19.00
C LYS A 2 -19.83 1.20 -18.82
N LYS A 3 -19.66 2.52 -18.63
CA LYS A 3 -18.34 3.16 -18.46
C LYS A 3 -17.67 2.87 -17.09
N GLU A 4 -18.42 2.68 -16.02
CA GLU A 4 -17.87 2.33 -14.69
C GLU A 4 -17.44 0.86 -14.63
N TYR A 5 -18.18 -0.04 -15.22
CA TYR A 5 -17.84 -1.47 -15.29
C TYR A 5 -16.54 -1.72 -16.08
N VAL A 6 -16.36 -1.02 -17.21
CA VAL A 6 -15.12 -1.07 -18.02
C VAL A 6 -13.93 -0.48 -17.26
N LYS A 7 -14.15 0.51 -16.39
CA LYS A 7 -13.08 1.14 -15.60
C LYS A 7 -12.63 0.26 -14.44
N SER A 8 -13.54 -0.43 -13.75
CA SER A 8 -13.23 -1.39 -12.69
C SER A 8 -12.52 -2.63 -13.23
N GLY A 9 -12.97 -3.20 -14.35
CA GLY A 9 -12.32 -4.35 -15.00
C GLY A 9 -10.86 -4.06 -15.41
N ARG A 10 -10.57 -2.86 -15.95
CA ARG A 10 -9.20 -2.46 -16.30
C ARG A 10 -8.30 -2.28 -15.09
N ILE A 11 -8.85 -1.81 -13.97
CA ILE A 11 -8.09 -1.65 -12.71
C ILE A 11 -7.73 -3.04 -12.17
N ASN A 12 -8.67 -3.96 -12.12
CA ASN A 12 -8.43 -5.33 -11.66
C ASN A 12 -7.40 -6.05 -12.54
N GLN A 13 -7.52 -5.94 -13.86
CA GLN A 13 -6.55 -6.52 -14.80
C GLN A 13 -5.13 -5.96 -14.60
N LYS A 14 -5.01 -4.65 -14.28
CA LYS A 14 -3.70 -4.05 -13.97
C LYS A 14 -3.13 -4.59 -12.66
N LEU A 15 -3.94 -4.79 -11.64
CA LEU A 15 -3.51 -5.36 -10.37
C LEU A 15 -3.09 -6.82 -10.53
N GLU A 16 -3.85 -7.62 -11.26
CA GLU A 16 -3.49 -9.00 -11.56
C GLU A 16 -2.16 -9.10 -12.32
N THR A 17 -1.98 -8.24 -13.33
CA THR A 17 -0.70 -8.19 -14.08
C THR A 17 0.46 -7.83 -13.15
N ARG A 18 0.29 -6.82 -12.28
CA ARG A 18 1.32 -6.44 -11.30
C ARG A 18 1.65 -7.59 -10.35
N ASN A 19 0.64 -8.26 -9.82
CA ASN A 19 0.83 -9.40 -8.92
C ASN A 19 1.60 -10.55 -9.61
N LYS A 20 1.29 -10.89 -10.85
CA LYS A 20 2.04 -11.89 -11.62
C LYS A 20 3.52 -11.52 -11.78
N ILE A 21 3.82 -10.24 -12.03
CA ILE A 21 5.19 -9.74 -12.14
C ILE A 21 5.91 -9.88 -10.80
N LEU A 22 5.28 -9.43 -9.69
CA LEU A 22 5.86 -9.52 -8.35
C LEU A 22 6.11 -10.98 -7.93
N THR A 23 5.14 -11.86 -8.09
CA THR A 23 5.29 -13.29 -7.77
C THR A 23 6.43 -13.94 -8.58
N SER A 24 6.60 -13.53 -9.85
CA SER A 24 7.70 -14.03 -10.67
C SER A 24 9.07 -13.54 -10.18
N ALA A 25 9.17 -12.28 -9.74
CA ALA A 25 10.40 -11.75 -9.15
C ALA A 25 10.71 -12.40 -7.79
N GLN A 26 9.69 -12.61 -6.95
CA GLN A 26 9.81 -13.30 -5.66
C GLN A 26 10.37 -14.73 -5.80
N TYR A 27 10.01 -15.43 -6.87
CA TYR A 27 10.58 -16.75 -7.16
C TYR A 27 12.11 -16.71 -7.25
N PHE A 28 12.69 -15.72 -7.95
CA PHE A 28 14.13 -15.55 -8.06
C PHE A 28 14.76 -15.15 -6.73
N ILE A 29 14.14 -14.19 -6.02
CA ILE A 29 14.60 -13.72 -4.69
C ILE A 29 14.65 -14.88 -3.70
N ASN A 30 13.59 -15.70 -3.62
CA ASN A 30 13.51 -16.81 -2.68
C ASN A 30 14.54 -17.93 -2.99
N LYS A 31 14.99 -18.01 -4.24
CA LYS A 31 16.05 -18.95 -4.64
C LYS A 31 17.46 -18.37 -4.56
N GLY A 32 17.61 -17.11 -4.16
CA GLY A 32 18.90 -16.42 -4.12
C GLY A 32 19.54 -16.25 -5.52
N LEU A 33 18.72 -16.21 -6.58
CA LEU A 33 19.19 -16.07 -7.95
C LEU A 33 19.21 -14.58 -8.37
N GLU A 34 20.27 -14.18 -9.06
CA GLU A 34 20.24 -12.93 -9.81
C GLU A 34 19.27 -13.04 -10.98
N PHE A 35 18.59 -11.96 -11.33
CA PHE A 35 17.59 -11.93 -12.39
C PHE A 35 17.46 -10.55 -13.02
N THR A 36 16.97 -10.53 -14.25
CA THR A 36 16.68 -9.34 -15.05
C THR A 36 15.18 -9.15 -15.28
N LEU A 37 14.77 -8.00 -15.82
CA LEU A 37 13.38 -7.78 -16.23
C LEU A 37 12.94 -8.77 -17.32
N GLU A 38 13.87 -9.21 -18.18
CA GLU A 38 13.64 -10.21 -19.22
C GLU A 38 13.37 -11.60 -18.62
N ASP A 39 14.09 -11.98 -17.57
CA ASP A 39 13.85 -13.25 -16.87
C ASP A 39 12.46 -13.27 -16.22
N VAL A 40 12.06 -12.14 -15.62
CA VAL A 40 10.72 -11.98 -15.08
C VAL A 40 9.65 -12.03 -16.19
N ALA A 41 9.89 -11.40 -17.34
CA ALA A 41 8.99 -11.48 -18.50
C ALA A 41 8.78 -12.92 -18.94
N LYS A 42 9.88 -13.66 -19.10
CA LYS A 42 9.87 -15.08 -19.47
C LYS A 42 9.14 -15.94 -18.43
N LYS A 43 9.43 -15.72 -17.14
CA LYS A 43 8.81 -16.47 -16.02
C LYS A 43 7.32 -16.21 -15.88
N SER A 44 6.90 -14.94 -16.00
CA SER A 44 5.50 -14.52 -15.82
C SER A 44 4.62 -14.78 -17.04
N GLY A 45 5.20 -15.04 -18.22
CA GLY A 45 4.47 -15.08 -19.49
C GLY A 45 3.97 -13.71 -19.97
N ILE A 46 4.50 -12.63 -19.42
CA ILE A 46 4.12 -11.25 -19.74
C ILE A 46 5.14 -10.67 -20.74
N SER A 47 4.68 -9.95 -21.77
CA SER A 47 5.57 -9.36 -22.76
C SER A 47 6.57 -8.37 -22.12
N ARG A 48 7.80 -8.30 -22.66
CA ARG A 48 8.84 -7.35 -22.23
C ARG A 48 8.31 -5.92 -22.19
N ALA A 49 7.63 -5.47 -23.24
CA ALA A 49 7.05 -4.12 -23.31
C ALA A 49 6.08 -3.84 -22.14
N THR A 50 5.32 -4.85 -21.74
CA THR A 50 4.43 -4.75 -20.58
C THR A 50 5.22 -4.68 -19.28
N ILE A 51 6.25 -5.50 -19.08
CA ILE A 51 7.12 -5.44 -17.90
C ILE A 51 7.74 -4.05 -17.77
N TYR A 52 8.37 -3.53 -18.83
CA TYR A 52 9.00 -2.20 -18.81
C TYR A 52 8.02 -1.05 -18.55
N ARG A 53 6.75 -1.20 -18.90
CA ARG A 53 5.70 -0.24 -18.55
C ARG A 53 5.37 -0.23 -17.05
N TYR A 54 5.56 -1.35 -16.34
CA TYR A 54 5.34 -1.44 -14.89
C TYR A 54 6.61 -1.10 -14.08
N TYR A 55 7.77 -1.51 -14.59
CA TYR A 55 9.05 -1.38 -13.90
C TYR A 55 10.14 -0.98 -14.89
N SER A 56 10.61 0.26 -14.79
CA SER A 56 11.67 0.78 -15.69
C SER A 56 13.06 0.25 -15.34
N LYS A 57 13.25 -0.28 -14.13
CA LYS A 57 14.52 -0.81 -13.62
C LYS A 57 14.29 -2.05 -12.77
N ILE A 58 15.24 -2.98 -12.81
CA ILE A 58 15.17 -4.22 -12.03
C ILE A 58 15.21 -3.97 -10.53
N GLU A 59 15.95 -2.94 -10.08
CA GLU A 59 16.08 -2.61 -8.67
C GLU A 59 14.75 -2.18 -8.06
N ILE A 60 13.89 -1.48 -8.83
CA ILE A 60 12.55 -1.09 -8.38
C ILE A 60 11.70 -2.35 -8.16
N LEU A 61 11.71 -3.26 -9.12
CA LEU A 61 10.97 -4.52 -9.04
C LEU A 61 11.47 -5.39 -7.89
N ALA A 62 12.79 -5.57 -7.77
CA ALA A 62 13.38 -6.41 -6.73
C ALA A 62 13.09 -5.85 -5.32
N ASN A 63 13.20 -4.54 -5.11
CA ASN A 63 12.88 -3.92 -3.84
C ASN A 63 11.40 -4.04 -3.50
N GLU A 64 10.50 -3.83 -4.47
CA GLU A 64 9.07 -4.00 -4.24
C GLU A 64 8.71 -5.46 -3.97
N ALA A 65 9.23 -6.40 -4.74
CA ALA A 65 8.98 -7.83 -4.57
C ALA A 65 9.49 -8.34 -3.21
N GLY A 66 10.65 -7.86 -2.75
CA GLY A 66 11.19 -8.19 -1.43
C GLY A 66 10.32 -7.69 -0.28
N LEU A 67 9.77 -6.48 -0.39
CA LEU A 67 8.82 -5.94 0.60
C LEU A 67 7.46 -6.65 0.54
N ASP A 68 7.03 -7.06 -0.66
CA ASP A 68 5.76 -7.75 -0.89
C ASP A 68 5.70 -9.11 -0.19
N ILE A 69 6.80 -9.85 -0.11
CA ILE A 69 6.89 -11.16 0.56
C ILE A 69 6.46 -11.08 2.03
N ASN A 70 6.77 -9.97 2.70
CA ASN A 70 6.52 -9.75 4.12
C ASN A 70 5.17 -9.05 4.40
N THR A 71 4.36 -8.78 3.35
CA THR A 71 3.12 -8.01 3.50
C THR A 71 1.91 -8.92 3.32
N GLU A 72 1.02 -8.96 4.31
CA GLU A 72 -0.25 -9.68 4.20
C GLU A 72 -1.17 -9.08 3.12
N SER A 73 -2.08 -9.91 2.60
CA SER A 73 -3.10 -9.42 1.69
C SER A 73 -4.08 -8.47 2.41
N PRO A 74 -4.64 -7.47 1.73
CA PRO A 74 -5.67 -6.61 2.30
C PRO A 74 -6.84 -7.38 2.89
N GLU A 75 -7.23 -8.47 2.25
CA GLU A 75 -8.31 -9.35 2.67
C GLU A 75 -8.00 -10.03 4.00
N ASN A 76 -6.77 -10.56 4.18
CA ASN A 76 -6.35 -11.19 5.44
C ASN A 76 -6.29 -10.17 6.58
N ILE A 77 -5.78 -8.97 6.33
CA ILE A 77 -5.74 -7.90 7.35
C ILE A 77 -7.16 -7.58 7.84
N ILE A 78 -8.14 -7.46 6.94
CA ILE A 78 -9.53 -7.19 7.30
C ILE A 78 -10.15 -8.38 8.03
N GLU A 79 -9.90 -9.61 7.59
CA GLU A 79 -10.43 -10.82 8.26
C GLU A 79 -9.95 -10.90 9.72
N ASN A 80 -8.69 -10.56 9.99
CA ASN A 80 -8.14 -10.52 11.36
C ASN A 80 -8.75 -9.41 12.24
N LEU A 81 -9.46 -8.45 11.65
CA LEU A 81 -10.06 -7.31 12.35
C LEU A 81 -11.60 -7.30 12.32
N LYS A 82 -12.24 -8.30 11.73
CA LYS A 82 -13.68 -8.30 11.41
C LYS A 82 -14.62 -8.14 12.62
N GLU A 83 -14.20 -8.60 13.81
CA GLU A 83 -15.01 -8.54 15.03
C GLU A 83 -14.95 -7.15 15.72
N LYS A 84 -14.21 -6.18 15.15
CA LYS A 84 -13.99 -4.85 15.72
C LYS A 84 -14.92 -3.83 15.11
N ASN A 85 -15.15 -2.72 15.83
CA ASN A 85 -15.84 -1.57 15.27
C ASN A 85 -14.97 -0.85 14.23
N ILE A 86 -15.56 0.04 13.43
CA ILE A 86 -14.86 0.69 12.30
C ILE A 86 -13.64 1.50 12.75
N GLU A 87 -13.69 2.18 13.89
CA GLU A 87 -12.56 2.93 14.42
C GLU A 87 -11.40 2.00 14.78
N GLU A 88 -11.68 0.92 15.48
CA GLU A 88 -10.70 -0.12 15.84
C GLU A 88 -10.11 -0.82 14.61
N ILE A 89 -10.92 -1.06 13.55
CA ILE A 89 -10.45 -1.60 12.28
C ILE A 89 -9.45 -0.63 11.65
N ILE A 90 -9.76 0.65 11.54
CA ILE A 90 -8.87 1.65 10.95
C ILE A 90 -7.56 1.78 11.73
N LEU A 91 -7.63 1.82 13.07
CA LEU A 91 -6.45 1.85 13.93
C LEU A 91 -5.62 0.55 13.82
N GLY A 92 -6.27 -0.59 13.68
CA GLY A 92 -5.61 -1.88 13.44
C GLY A 92 -4.87 -1.91 12.11
N ILE A 93 -5.48 -1.40 11.03
CA ILE A 93 -4.86 -1.25 9.72
C ILE A 93 -3.64 -0.33 9.81
N GLN A 94 -3.77 0.82 10.47
CA GLN A 94 -2.65 1.75 10.68
C GLN A 94 -1.51 1.08 11.44
N ASN A 95 -1.82 0.42 12.55
CA ASN A 95 -0.83 -0.28 13.36
C ASN A 95 -0.08 -1.31 12.53
N TYR A 96 -0.78 -2.13 11.75
CA TYR A 96 -0.18 -3.12 10.87
C TYR A 96 0.83 -2.49 9.89
N TYR A 97 0.41 -1.48 9.12
CA TYR A 97 1.30 -0.87 8.12
C TYR A 97 2.43 -0.04 8.72
N ASN A 98 2.24 0.56 9.89
CA ASN A 98 3.29 1.30 10.58
C ASN A 98 4.31 0.34 11.19
N THR A 99 3.88 -0.74 11.83
CA THR A 99 4.77 -1.79 12.36
C THR A 99 5.60 -2.41 11.24
N LEU A 100 4.94 -2.82 10.15
CA LEU A 100 5.63 -3.35 8.96
C LEU A 100 6.69 -2.37 8.42
N ALA A 101 6.37 -1.08 8.40
CA ALA A 101 7.31 -0.06 7.92
C ALA A 101 8.48 0.18 8.88
N ILE A 102 8.28 0.03 10.20
CA ILE A 102 9.34 0.11 11.20
C ILE A 102 10.25 -1.12 11.12
N ASP A 103 9.67 -2.32 11.06
CA ASP A 103 10.40 -3.58 11.04
C ASP A 103 11.27 -3.72 9.78
N HIS A 104 10.86 -3.10 8.67
CA HIS A 104 11.56 -3.12 7.40
C HIS A 104 11.97 -1.72 6.91
N GLU A 105 12.25 -0.78 7.84
CA GLU A 105 12.46 0.63 7.52
C GLU A 105 13.53 0.87 6.46
N SER A 106 14.68 0.22 6.59
CA SER A 106 15.79 0.35 5.64
C SER A 106 15.37 -0.05 4.21
N ALA A 107 14.66 -1.17 4.08
CA ALA A 107 14.17 -1.65 2.79
C ALA A 107 13.12 -0.71 2.18
N PHE A 108 12.19 -0.20 3.00
CA PHE A 108 11.20 0.79 2.55
C PHE A 108 11.83 2.11 2.15
N ARG A 109 12.82 2.61 2.90
CA ARG A 109 13.56 3.83 2.53
C ARG A 109 14.31 3.65 1.20
N LYS A 110 14.97 2.51 0.99
CA LYS A 110 15.65 2.19 -0.26
C LYS A 110 14.68 2.12 -1.44
N TYR A 111 13.56 1.43 -1.26
CA TYR A 111 12.49 1.36 -2.28
C TYR A 111 11.96 2.77 -2.62
N LEU A 112 11.64 3.57 -1.61
CA LEU A 112 11.11 4.91 -1.79
C LEU A 112 12.12 5.83 -2.51
N CYS A 113 13.39 5.79 -2.11
CA CYS A 113 14.46 6.52 -2.77
C CYS A 113 14.56 6.16 -4.27
N THR A 114 14.54 4.87 -4.58
CA THR A 114 14.62 4.37 -5.96
C THR A 114 13.41 4.81 -6.80
N VAL A 115 12.21 4.76 -6.22
CA VAL A 115 10.97 5.17 -6.91
C VAL A 115 10.92 6.68 -7.13
N LEU A 116 11.28 7.49 -6.13
CA LEU A 116 11.25 8.95 -6.23
C LEU A 116 12.34 9.50 -7.17
N ALA A 117 13.49 8.82 -7.24
CA ALA A 117 14.56 9.20 -8.17
C ALA A 117 14.26 8.81 -9.64
N SER A 118 13.25 7.95 -9.87
CA SER A 118 12.86 7.59 -11.22
C SER A 118 11.98 8.69 -11.83
N ASN A 119 12.39 9.27 -12.95
CA ASN A 119 11.66 10.32 -13.68
C ASN A 119 10.38 9.84 -14.40
N SER A 120 9.93 8.63 -14.15
CA SER A 120 8.77 8.04 -14.79
C SER A 120 7.49 8.42 -14.05
N SER A 121 6.70 9.32 -14.63
CA SER A 121 5.32 9.62 -14.18
C SER A 121 4.38 8.40 -14.25
N GLU A 122 4.84 7.30 -14.83
CA GLU A 122 4.08 6.05 -15.01
C GLU A 122 4.23 5.06 -13.85
N ILE A 123 5.23 5.22 -12.97
CA ILE A 123 5.44 4.31 -11.83
C ILE A 123 4.38 4.56 -10.78
N LYS A 124 3.33 3.76 -10.81
CA LYS A 124 2.33 3.73 -9.75
C LYS A 124 2.81 2.82 -8.63
N ARG A 125 3.09 3.40 -7.48
CA ARG A 125 3.40 2.65 -6.26
C ARG A 125 2.22 1.75 -5.87
N GLY A 126 2.51 0.65 -5.17
CA GLY A 126 1.50 -0.28 -4.68
C GLY A 126 0.45 0.43 -3.81
N ALA A 127 -0.83 0.11 -4.00
CA ALA A 127 -1.96 0.76 -3.34
C ALA A 127 -2.59 -0.13 -2.25
N ARG A 128 -1.82 -1.04 -1.60
CA ARG A 128 -2.34 -2.01 -0.61
C ARG A 128 -3.04 -1.30 0.55
N ARG A 129 -2.40 -0.31 1.19
CA ARG A 129 -2.99 0.48 2.28
C ARG A 129 -4.35 1.05 1.88
N LYS A 130 -4.39 1.65 0.69
CA LYS A 130 -5.63 2.21 0.12
C LYS A 130 -6.68 1.13 -0.11
N LYS A 131 -6.30 -0.04 -0.64
CA LYS A 131 -7.23 -1.15 -0.87
C LYS A 131 -7.76 -1.70 0.46
N THR A 132 -6.90 -1.87 1.46
CA THR A 132 -7.31 -2.33 2.80
C THR A 132 -8.33 -1.38 3.42
N LEU A 133 -8.08 -0.06 3.35
CA LEU A 133 -9.04 0.95 3.81
C LEU A 133 -10.35 0.93 3.02
N GLN A 134 -10.32 0.70 1.70
CA GLN A 134 -11.51 0.56 0.88
C GLN A 134 -12.37 -0.63 1.34
N LEU A 135 -11.76 -1.79 1.61
CA LEU A 135 -12.43 -2.95 2.16
C LEU A 135 -13.04 -2.67 3.54
N ALA A 136 -12.30 -1.99 4.43
CA ALA A 136 -12.81 -1.61 5.74
C ALA A 136 -14.08 -0.77 5.68
N PHE A 137 -14.20 0.12 4.71
CA PHE A 137 -15.37 0.97 4.55
C PHE A 137 -16.48 0.36 3.66
N GLU A 138 -16.27 -0.81 3.05
CA GLU A 138 -17.21 -1.38 2.06
C GLU A 138 -18.62 -1.52 2.61
N ASN A 139 -18.77 -2.09 3.80
CA ASN A 139 -20.05 -2.38 4.45
C ASN A 139 -20.54 -1.29 5.41
N THR A 140 -19.97 -0.09 5.37
CA THR A 140 -20.47 1.04 6.18
C THR A 140 -21.56 1.82 5.45
N SER A 141 -22.40 2.56 6.19
CA SER A 141 -23.44 3.45 5.63
C SER A 141 -22.90 4.79 5.12
N ILE A 142 -21.60 5.05 5.23
CA ILE A 142 -20.97 6.29 4.80
C ILE A 142 -21.15 6.50 3.29
N ASP A 143 -21.42 7.73 2.87
CA ASP A 143 -21.56 8.06 1.43
C ASP A 143 -20.28 7.76 0.63
N LYS A 144 -20.43 7.38 -0.62
CA LYS A 144 -19.32 6.98 -1.53
C LYS A 144 -18.27 8.07 -1.71
N LYS A 145 -18.70 9.35 -1.75
CA LYS A 145 -17.79 10.50 -1.89
C LYS A 145 -16.98 10.71 -0.62
N GLU A 146 -17.62 10.59 0.54
CA GLU A 146 -16.98 10.70 1.85
C GLU A 146 -16.04 9.52 2.12
N LYS A 147 -16.44 8.26 1.82
CA LYS A 147 -15.54 7.09 1.85
C LYS A 147 -14.26 7.36 1.07
N LYS A 148 -14.37 7.93 -0.13
CA LYS A 148 -13.20 8.23 -0.98
C LYS A 148 -12.28 9.28 -0.34
N LYS A 149 -12.84 10.32 0.30
CA LYS A 149 -12.06 11.33 1.03
C LYS A 149 -11.34 10.72 2.23
N LEU A 150 -12.07 9.97 3.07
CA LEU A 150 -11.52 9.31 4.25
C LEU A 150 -10.39 8.34 3.87
N VAL A 151 -10.62 7.47 2.90
CA VAL A 151 -9.58 6.53 2.41
C VAL A 151 -8.33 7.27 1.96
N ASN A 152 -8.45 8.36 1.21
CA ASN A 152 -7.28 9.11 0.75
C ASN A 152 -6.56 9.78 1.93
N LEU A 153 -7.30 10.42 2.85
CA LEU A 153 -6.74 11.11 4.00
C LEU A 153 -6.05 10.14 4.96
N LEU A 154 -6.71 9.05 5.32
CA LEU A 154 -6.17 8.04 6.23
C LEU A 154 -4.93 7.32 5.63
N THR A 155 -4.87 7.15 4.31
CA THR A 155 -3.69 6.58 3.64
C THR A 155 -2.42 7.41 3.89
N ILE A 156 -2.54 8.73 4.07
CA ILE A 156 -1.39 9.64 4.30
C ILE A 156 -0.79 9.43 5.69
N LEU A 157 -1.57 8.94 6.66
CA LEU A 157 -1.17 8.79 8.07
C LEU A 157 -0.69 7.38 8.42
N MET A 158 -0.33 6.55 7.43
CA MET A 158 0.16 5.19 7.67
C MET A 158 1.26 4.77 6.69
N GLY A 159 2.15 3.91 7.16
CA GLY A 159 3.29 3.35 6.42
C GLY A 159 4.53 4.24 6.49
N ILE A 160 5.46 4.02 5.57
CA ILE A 160 6.81 4.58 5.66
C ILE A 160 6.86 6.11 5.51
N GLU A 161 6.01 6.72 4.70
CA GLU A 161 6.10 8.15 4.39
C GLU A 161 5.87 9.02 5.64
N PRO A 162 4.78 8.86 6.41
CA PRO A 162 4.60 9.65 7.64
C PRO A 162 5.65 9.30 8.70
N LEU A 163 6.14 8.06 8.76
CA LEU A 163 7.22 7.68 9.67
C LEU A 163 8.52 8.41 9.34
N ILE A 164 8.87 8.58 8.07
CA ILE A 164 10.03 9.40 7.67
C ILE A 164 9.86 10.83 8.17
N VAL A 165 8.68 11.44 7.98
CA VAL A 165 8.43 12.82 8.43
C VAL A 165 8.52 12.93 9.96
N THR A 166 7.89 12.04 10.70
CA THR A 166 7.91 12.08 12.17
C THR A 166 9.31 11.87 12.73
N LYS A 167 10.11 11.02 12.12
CA LYS A 167 11.49 10.71 12.57
C LYS A 167 12.51 11.74 12.09
N ASP A 168 12.54 12.01 10.79
CA ASP A 168 13.61 12.79 10.17
C ASP A 168 13.39 14.32 10.30
N VAL A 169 12.13 14.76 10.36
CA VAL A 169 11.79 16.18 10.48
C VAL A 169 11.44 16.56 11.92
N SER A 170 10.63 15.73 12.60
CA SER A 170 10.17 16.03 13.96
C SER A 170 11.06 15.42 15.04
N GLY A 171 12.08 14.62 14.71
CA GLY A 171 13.03 14.03 15.66
C GLY A 171 12.43 12.97 16.59
N LEU A 172 11.28 12.39 16.25
CA LEU A 172 10.60 11.43 17.10
C LEU A 172 11.21 10.02 16.94
N ASN A 173 11.19 9.24 18.03
CA ASN A 173 11.51 7.81 17.95
C ASN A 173 10.32 6.98 17.43
N ASN A 174 10.49 5.68 17.28
CA ASN A 174 9.44 4.79 16.74
C ASN A 174 8.15 4.85 17.55
N ASN A 175 8.22 4.78 18.88
CA ASN A 175 7.04 4.79 19.75
C ASN A 175 6.29 6.12 19.66
N GLN A 176 7.02 7.23 19.75
CA GLN A 176 6.45 8.57 19.63
C GLN A 176 5.81 8.78 18.23
N SER A 177 6.45 8.26 17.18
CA SER A 177 5.89 8.30 15.81
C SER A 177 4.58 7.51 15.72
N MET A 178 4.53 6.32 16.30
CA MET A 178 3.31 5.51 16.35
C MET A 178 2.18 6.22 17.10
N GLU A 179 2.49 6.81 18.25
CA GLU A 179 1.53 7.52 19.10
C GLU A 179 0.94 8.74 18.38
N ILE A 180 1.78 9.61 17.81
CA ILE A 180 1.30 10.83 17.13
C ILE A 180 0.46 10.50 15.89
N LEU A 181 0.85 9.50 15.11
CA LEU A 181 0.10 9.06 13.93
C LEU A 181 -1.25 8.42 14.31
N LYS A 182 -1.28 7.63 15.39
CA LYS A 182 -2.50 7.06 15.94
C LYS A 182 -3.45 8.16 16.43
N TRP A 183 -2.94 9.11 17.20
CA TRP A 183 -3.70 10.26 17.68
C TRP A 183 -4.29 11.08 16.53
N GLY A 184 -3.52 11.30 15.45
CA GLY A 184 -3.99 11.99 14.25
C GLY A 184 -5.19 11.29 13.59
N ILE A 185 -5.16 9.96 13.44
CA ILE A 185 -6.31 9.20 12.93
C ILE A 185 -7.52 9.31 13.88
N GLN A 186 -7.30 9.21 15.19
CA GLN A 186 -8.38 9.32 16.17
C GLN A 186 -9.08 10.68 16.09
N LEU A 187 -8.33 11.77 15.95
CA LEU A 187 -8.89 13.12 15.78
C LEU A 187 -9.74 13.22 14.51
N ILE A 188 -9.26 12.63 13.39
CA ILE A 188 -10.00 12.65 12.12
C ILE A 188 -11.30 11.87 12.24
N LEU A 189 -11.25 10.65 12.78
CA LEU A 189 -12.43 9.80 12.94
C LEU A 189 -13.43 10.43 13.89
N LYS A 190 -12.97 10.93 15.03
CA LYS A 190 -13.81 11.66 16.00
C LYS A 190 -14.50 12.84 15.35
N GLY A 191 -13.75 13.72 14.67
CA GLY A 191 -14.31 14.90 14.03
C GLY A 191 -15.31 14.53 12.92
N TYR A 192 -15.04 13.48 12.16
CA TYR A 192 -15.95 12.99 11.12
C TYR A 192 -17.26 12.47 11.74
N PHE A 193 -17.21 11.54 12.68
CA PHE A 193 -18.41 10.92 13.26
C PHE A 193 -19.21 11.86 14.16
N GLU A 194 -18.60 12.89 14.74
CA GLU A 194 -19.33 13.93 15.48
C GLU A 194 -20.06 14.88 14.53
N SER A 195 -19.53 15.15 13.34
CA SER A 195 -20.18 15.99 12.34
C SER A 195 -21.41 15.33 11.70
N GLU A 196 -21.43 14.02 11.59
CA GLU A 196 -22.55 13.24 11.04
C GLU A 196 -23.75 13.11 12.02
N LYS A 197 -23.55 13.47 13.30
CA LYS A 197 -24.62 13.43 14.32
C LYS A 197 -25.43 14.76 14.41
N LYS A 198 -25.01 15.78 13.67
CA LYS A 198 -25.69 17.07 13.56
C LYS A 198 -26.55 17.15 12.33
#